data_8a46e2d0f202a2738c57df2b1d5b6975
#
_entry.id   8a46e2d0f202a2738c57df2b1d5b6975
#
_cell.length_a   1.000
_cell.length_b   1.000
_cell.length_c   1.000
_cell.angle_alpha   90.00
_cell.angle_beta   90.00
_cell.angle_gamma   90.00
#
_symmetry.space_group_name_H-M   'P 1'
#
loop_
_entity.id
_entity.type
_entity.pdbx_description
1 polymer ?
#
loop_
_entity_poly.entity_id
_entity_poly.type
_entity_poly.pdbx_seq_one_letter_code
_entity_poly.pdbx_strand_id
1 'polypeptide(L)'
;LPAVKLVTLASAVIVDHGGVAAGSSMTCPDLVVVTGLRPGGEKRHEALLSREEPTRVRLRGERFIVLPSFHPWREKWDGQAHGAEVFEPYTSDAPARWLGVEELVEMLRGVP
;
A
#
# COMPACT_ATOMS: atom_id res chain seq x y z
N LEU A 1 -0.11 -2.05 7.11
CA LEU A 1 -0.51 -1.90 5.70
C LEU A 1 0.41 -2.73 4.80
N PRO A 2 -0.12 -3.71 4.09
CA PRO A 2 0.64 -4.39 3.06
C PRO A 2 0.85 -3.47 1.85
N ALA A 3 1.89 -3.73 1.08
CA ALA A 3 2.16 -3.02 -0.15
C ALA A 3 2.39 -4.00 -1.31
N VAL A 4 2.36 -3.48 -2.50
CA VAL A 4 2.59 -4.23 -3.74
C VAL A 4 3.58 -3.50 -4.63
N LYS A 5 4.47 -4.26 -5.24
CA LYS A 5 5.30 -3.73 -6.34
C LYS A 5 4.44 -3.60 -7.59
N LEU A 6 4.60 -2.52 -8.32
CA LEU A 6 3.80 -2.25 -9.53
C LEU A 6 3.91 -3.37 -10.57
N VAL A 7 5.09 -3.95 -10.72
CA VAL A 7 5.32 -5.09 -11.62
C VAL A 7 4.53 -6.34 -11.16
N THR A 8 4.47 -6.57 -9.85
CA THR A 8 3.68 -7.68 -9.26
C THR A 8 2.19 -7.48 -9.51
N LEU A 9 1.69 -6.25 -9.37
CA LEU A 9 0.31 -5.92 -9.68
C LEU A 9 -0.02 -6.14 -11.17
N ALA A 10 0.85 -5.70 -12.06
CA ALA A 10 0.69 -5.93 -13.50
C ALA A 10 0.61 -7.42 -13.82
N SER A 11 1.46 -8.24 -13.22
CA SER A 11 1.44 -9.70 -13.37
C SER A 11 0.14 -10.31 -12.88
N ALA A 12 -0.37 -9.85 -11.74
CA ALA A 12 -1.64 -10.33 -11.19
C ALA A 12 -2.82 -10.01 -12.10
N VAL A 13 -2.87 -8.83 -12.68
CA VAL A 13 -3.91 -8.43 -13.65
C VAL A 13 -3.86 -9.32 -14.89
N ILE A 14 -2.68 -9.61 -15.41
CA ILE A 14 -2.51 -10.51 -16.56
C ILE A 14 -3.03 -11.92 -16.24
N VAL A 15 -2.64 -12.46 -15.11
CA VAL A 15 -3.08 -13.81 -14.67
C VAL A 15 -4.59 -13.83 -14.45
N ASP A 16 -5.17 -12.84 -13.85
CA ASP A 16 -6.62 -12.75 -13.60
C ASP A 16 -7.42 -12.72 -14.91
N HIS A 17 -6.88 -12.15 -15.96
CA HIS A 17 -7.49 -12.15 -17.31
C HIS A 17 -7.13 -13.37 -18.17
N GLY A 18 -6.63 -14.45 -17.57
CA GLY A 18 -6.32 -15.70 -18.24
C GLY A 18 -4.96 -15.73 -18.96
N GLY A 19 -4.13 -14.72 -18.74
CA GLY A 19 -2.75 -14.71 -19.20
C GLY A 19 -1.85 -15.61 -18.37
N VAL A 20 -0.70 -15.96 -18.91
CA VAL A 20 0.33 -16.68 -18.19
C VAL A 20 1.41 -15.68 -17.79
N ALA A 21 1.61 -15.50 -16.49
CA ALA A 21 2.82 -14.83 -16.02
C ALA A 21 4.01 -15.71 -16.38
N ALA A 22 4.86 -15.24 -17.28
CA ALA A 22 5.98 -16.02 -17.79
C ALA A 22 7.00 -16.28 -16.68
N GLY A 23 6.97 -17.48 -16.11
CA GLY A 23 7.99 -18.00 -15.18
C GLY A 23 8.31 -17.11 -13.99
N SER A 24 9.54 -17.16 -13.51
CA SER A 24 10.06 -16.29 -12.44
C SER A 24 10.28 -14.83 -12.88
N SER A 25 10.24 -14.54 -14.14
CA SER A 25 10.26 -13.22 -14.74
C SER A 25 8.82 -12.77 -14.93
N MET A 26 8.36 -11.95 -14.05
CA MET A 26 6.99 -11.48 -13.93
C MET A 26 6.56 -10.47 -14.99
N THR A 27 7.16 -10.49 -16.15
CA THR A 27 6.82 -9.62 -17.25
C THR A 27 6.46 -10.45 -18.45
N CYS A 28 5.23 -10.36 -18.90
CA CYS A 28 4.95 -10.64 -20.30
C CYS A 28 5.53 -9.46 -21.10
N PRO A 29 6.68 -9.62 -21.77
CA PRO A 29 7.35 -8.49 -22.40
C PRO A 29 6.50 -7.80 -23.47
N ASP A 30 5.52 -8.51 -24.01
CA ASP A 30 4.62 -8.01 -25.06
C ASP A 30 3.39 -7.26 -24.51
N LEU A 31 3.10 -7.36 -23.23
CA LEU A 31 1.90 -6.79 -22.61
C LEU A 31 2.17 -5.67 -21.62
N VAL A 32 3.40 -5.57 -21.12
CA VAL A 32 3.78 -4.56 -20.12
C VAL A 32 5.03 -3.85 -20.57
N VAL A 33 4.93 -2.54 -20.72
CA VAL A 33 6.07 -1.66 -21.04
C VAL A 33 6.38 -0.79 -19.82
N VAL A 34 7.58 -0.92 -19.28
CA VAL A 34 8.07 -0.09 -18.18
C VAL A 34 8.74 1.14 -18.77
N THR A 35 8.13 2.30 -18.60
CA THR A 35 8.61 3.56 -19.18
C THR A 35 9.44 4.42 -18.22
N GLY A 36 9.47 4.07 -16.94
CA GLY A 36 10.13 4.84 -15.90
C GLY A 36 9.24 5.94 -15.31
N LEU A 37 9.85 6.81 -14.51
CA LEU A 37 9.15 7.90 -13.84
C LEU A 37 8.97 9.10 -14.76
N ARG A 38 7.82 9.77 -14.65
CA ARG A 38 7.58 11.03 -15.35
C ARG A 38 8.47 12.15 -14.79
N PRO A 39 9.15 12.94 -15.62
CA PRO A 39 9.87 14.11 -15.13
C PRO A 39 8.93 15.10 -14.44
N GLY A 40 9.35 15.62 -13.29
CA GLY A 40 8.71 16.77 -12.64
C GLY A 40 7.55 16.49 -11.68
N GLY A 41 7.25 15.25 -11.30
CA GLY A 41 6.14 15.04 -10.35
C GLY A 41 5.97 13.67 -9.76
N GLU A 42 6.44 12.64 -10.41
CA GLU A 42 6.31 11.28 -9.89
C GLU A 42 7.40 10.95 -8.88
N LYS A 43 7.00 10.39 -7.77
CA LYS A 43 7.90 9.84 -6.76
C LYS A 43 7.96 8.32 -6.89
N ARG A 44 9.15 7.77 -6.66
CA ARG A 44 9.33 6.32 -6.63
C ARG A 44 8.67 5.66 -5.42
N HIS A 45 8.66 6.37 -4.31
CA HIS A 45 8.07 5.95 -3.04
C HIS A 45 7.30 7.12 -2.42
N GLU A 46 6.23 6.81 -1.73
CA GLU A 46 5.40 7.79 -1.05
C GLU A 46 5.47 7.60 0.47
N ALA A 47 5.48 8.71 1.18
CA ALA A 47 5.28 8.71 2.62
C ALA A 47 3.77 8.71 2.91
N LEU A 48 3.27 7.63 3.47
CA LEU A 48 1.87 7.50 3.90
C LEU A 48 1.66 8.12 5.28
N LEU A 49 2.69 8.07 6.12
CA LEU A 49 2.76 8.78 7.40
C LEU A 49 4.06 9.58 7.41
N SER A 50 3.96 10.88 7.53
CA SER A 50 5.11 11.77 7.66
C SER A 50 5.70 11.70 9.07
N ARG A 51 6.88 12.29 9.27
CA ARG A 51 7.52 12.36 10.59
C ARG A 51 6.73 13.17 11.63
N GLU A 52 5.87 14.05 11.19
CA GLU A 52 5.09 14.93 12.06
C GLU A 52 3.77 14.31 12.53
N GLU A 53 3.32 13.25 11.87
CA GLU A 53 2.04 12.59 12.14
C GLU A 53 2.05 11.51 13.22
N PRO A 54 3.18 10.84 13.56
CA PRO A 54 3.15 9.69 14.47
C PRO A 54 2.47 9.94 15.82
N THR A 55 2.50 11.17 16.34
CA THR A 55 1.84 11.53 17.59
C THR A 55 0.31 11.41 17.54
N ARG A 56 -0.25 11.35 16.34
CA ARG A 56 -1.69 11.28 16.08
C ARG A 56 -2.13 9.96 15.47
N VAL A 57 -1.21 9.02 15.29
CA VAL A 57 -1.48 7.77 14.59
C VAL A 57 -1.57 6.61 15.56
N ARG A 58 -2.57 5.77 15.33
CA ARG A 58 -2.72 4.49 16.02
C ARG A 58 -2.71 3.35 15.01
N LEU A 59 -2.04 2.27 15.35
CA LEU A 59 -2.04 1.04 14.55
C LEU A 59 -3.09 0.07 15.10
N ARG A 60 -4.03 -0.33 14.25
CA ARG A 60 -5.06 -1.31 14.57
C ARG A 60 -5.08 -2.41 13.53
N GLY A 61 -4.50 -3.57 13.88
CA GLY A 61 -4.28 -4.64 12.91
C GLY A 61 -3.34 -4.17 11.79
N GLU A 62 -3.77 -4.27 10.55
CA GLU A 62 -3.02 -3.80 9.38
C GLU A 62 -3.38 -2.36 8.95
N ARG A 63 -4.13 -1.63 9.76
CA ARG A 63 -4.61 -0.29 9.42
C ARG A 63 -4.00 0.77 10.32
N PHE A 64 -3.71 1.91 9.73
CA PHE A 64 -3.37 3.13 10.47
C PHE A 64 -4.61 3.99 10.62
N ILE A 65 -4.82 4.51 11.82
CA ILE A 65 -5.88 5.47 12.15
C ILE A 65 -5.20 6.78 12.47
N VAL A 66 -5.43 7.81 11.68
CA VAL A 66 -4.91 9.15 11.92
C VAL A 66 -5.96 9.96 12.66
N LEU A 67 -5.65 10.31 13.90
CA LEU A 67 -6.54 11.11 14.74
C LEU A 67 -6.59 12.56 14.26
N PRO A 68 -7.75 13.24 14.42
CA PRO A 68 -7.85 14.66 14.09
C PRO A 68 -6.85 15.51 14.86
N SER A 69 -6.33 16.55 14.24
CA SER A 69 -5.48 17.54 14.92
C SER A 69 -6.26 18.49 15.80
N PHE A 70 -7.54 18.68 15.53
CA PHE A 70 -8.40 19.58 16.28
C PHE A 70 -8.84 18.98 17.62
N HIS A 71 -8.50 19.64 18.72
CA HIS A 71 -8.60 19.11 20.08
C HIS A 71 -9.98 18.56 20.50
N PRO A 72 -11.13 19.23 20.28
CA PRO A 72 -12.44 18.68 20.68
C PRO A 72 -12.82 17.41 19.96
N TRP A 73 -12.38 17.26 18.69
CA TRP A 73 -12.63 16.06 17.91
C TRP A 73 -11.69 14.93 18.31
N ARG A 74 -10.47 15.28 18.68
CA ARG A 74 -9.47 14.30 19.12
C ARG A 74 -9.93 13.59 20.40
N GLU A 75 -10.40 14.32 21.40
CA GLU A 75 -10.91 13.72 22.64
C GLU A 75 -12.04 12.74 22.40
N LYS A 76 -12.98 13.08 21.51
CA LYS A 76 -14.08 12.22 21.12
C LYS A 76 -13.61 10.91 20.48
N TRP A 77 -12.56 10.96 19.66
CA TRP A 77 -12.07 9.82 18.91
C TRP A 77 -10.98 9.02 19.63
N ASP A 78 -10.22 9.65 20.50
CA ASP A 78 -9.11 9.00 21.19
C ASP A 78 -9.61 7.84 22.09
N GLY A 79 -10.77 7.98 22.70
CA GLY A 79 -11.41 6.90 23.45
C GLY A 79 -11.95 5.75 22.59
N GLN A 80 -12.13 5.96 21.28
CA GLN A 80 -12.63 4.95 20.34
C GLN A 80 -11.51 4.37 19.45
N ALA A 81 -10.39 5.04 19.34
CA ALA A 81 -9.24 4.61 18.57
C ALA A 81 -8.37 3.63 19.39
N HIS A 82 -8.89 2.43 19.59
CA HIS A 82 -8.09 1.37 20.19
C HIS A 82 -7.01 0.93 19.23
N GLY A 83 -5.75 0.98 19.66
CA GLY A 83 -4.61 0.56 18.86
C GLY A 83 -3.29 1.00 19.49
N ALA A 84 -2.21 0.42 19.01
CA ALA A 84 -0.86 0.78 19.44
C ALA A 84 -0.45 2.16 18.89
N GLU A 85 0.28 2.92 19.68
CA GLU A 85 0.89 4.16 19.21
C GLU A 85 1.94 3.88 18.14
N VAL A 86 2.00 4.74 17.15
CA VAL A 86 2.99 4.68 16.06
C VAL A 86 4.02 5.78 16.28
N PHE A 87 5.28 5.41 16.33
CA PHE A 87 6.37 6.35 16.60
C PHE A 87 7.22 6.67 15.37
N GLU A 88 7.06 5.87 14.31
CA GLU A 88 7.87 5.99 13.11
C GLU A 88 7.04 6.34 11.88
N PRO A 89 7.62 7.11 10.93
CA PRO A 89 6.98 7.35 9.66
C PRO A 89 6.80 6.04 8.88
N TYR A 90 5.82 5.99 8.01
CA TYR A 90 5.55 4.84 7.16
C TYR A 90 5.65 5.22 5.69
N THR A 91 6.50 4.51 4.96
CA THR A 91 6.76 4.76 3.55
C THR A 91 6.44 3.54 2.70
N SER A 92 6.11 3.74 1.44
CA SER A 92 5.70 2.67 0.53
C SER A 92 6.82 1.70 0.15
N ASP A 93 8.08 2.04 0.41
CA ASP A 93 9.25 1.18 0.18
C ASP A 93 9.59 0.26 1.36
N ALA A 94 8.98 0.48 2.52
CA ALA A 94 9.20 -0.29 3.74
C ALA A 94 7.88 -0.75 4.38
N PRO A 95 7.05 -1.52 3.66
CA PRO A 95 5.79 -2.02 4.20
C PRO A 95 6.02 -3.14 5.23
N ALA A 96 5.00 -3.39 6.04
CA ALA A 96 4.99 -4.52 6.96
C ALA A 96 5.10 -5.88 6.23
N ARG A 97 4.49 -5.98 5.05
CA ARG A 97 4.64 -7.11 4.14
C ARG A 97 4.39 -6.71 2.69
N TRP A 98 4.97 -7.48 1.76
CA TRP A 98 4.72 -7.38 0.34
C TRP A 98 3.68 -8.39 -0.12
N LEU A 99 2.70 -7.96 -0.91
CA LEU A 99 1.72 -8.86 -1.53
C LEU A 99 2.33 -9.55 -2.75
N GLY A 100 2.07 -10.84 -2.85
CA GLY A 100 2.44 -11.65 -4.01
C GLY A 100 1.36 -11.67 -5.09
N VAL A 101 1.69 -12.26 -6.25
CA VAL A 101 0.76 -12.36 -7.39
C VAL A 101 -0.50 -13.14 -7.02
N GLU A 102 -0.38 -14.25 -6.33
CA GLU A 102 -1.52 -15.12 -5.96
C GLU A 102 -2.50 -14.42 -5.04
N GLU A 103 -2.01 -13.73 -4.00
CA GLU A 103 -2.84 -12.94 -3.09
C GLU A 103 -3.58 -11.83 -3.83
N LEU A 104 -2.90 -11.15 -4.76
CA LEU A 104 -3.48 -10.09 -5.57
C LEU A 104 -4.56 -10.62 -6.51
N VAL A 105 -4.36 -11.78 -7.12
CA VAL A 105 -5.37 -12.42 -7.97
C VAL A 105 -6.63 -12.74 -7.17
N GLU A 106 -6.49 -13.27 -5.96
CA GLU A 106 -7.63 -13.52 -5.07
C GLU A 106 -8.37 -12.21 -4.73
N MET A 107 -7.63 -11.15 -4.42
CA MET A 107 -8.22 -9.84 -4.13
C MET A 107 -8.96 -9.27 -5.34
N LEU A 108 -8.40 -9.37 -6.54
CA LEU A 108 -9.03 -8.90 -7.78
C LEU A 108 -10.33 -9.67 -8.08
N ARG A 109 -10.37 -10.97 -7.85
CA ARG A 109 -11.59 -11.78 -8.02
C ARG A 109 -12.71 -11.41 -7.04
N GLY A 110 -12.37 -10.86 -5.89
CA GLY A 110 -13.33 -10.35 -4.92
C GLY A 110 -13.89 -8.96 -5.25
N VAL A 111 -13.35 -8.28 -6.26
CA VAL A 111 -13.85 -6.98 -6.73
C VAL A 111 -14.97 -7.20 -7.74
N PRO A 112 -16.16 -6.63 -7.51
CA PRO A 112 -17.29 -6.78 -8.43
C PRO A 112 -17.05 -6.09 -9.78
#